data_97115f1e4ab110aa537bdaeeef6040d1
#
_entry.id   97115f1e4ab110aa537bdaeeef6040d1
#
_cell.length_a   1.000
_cell.length_b   1.000
_cell.length_c   1.000
_cell.angle_alpha   90.00
_cell.angle_beta   90.00
_cell.angle_gamma   90.00
#
_symmetry.space_group_name_H-M   'P 1'
#
loop_
_entity.id
_entity.type
_entity.pdbx_description
1 polymer ?
#
loop_
_entity_poly.entity_id
_entity_poly.type
_entity_poly.pdbx_seq_one_letter_code
_entity_poly.pdbx_strand_id
1 'polypeptide(L)'
;MIKYSKFFNVWLLLVGMSLVSACTTEDNAVEPQQEEAAKGFFSDAVNKLIDENYEQVKANGYAELVIPAAMFDHTAFKIPDNEKGDMDYVINAGYKAYVYGGTVRDAVVGVASNDVDFTTDATPEELETIVPNTKIFVAPNGYKVAQAWHGDERTDMTTMRAIYYYLRGKEGIPESSYPTDGTINVYSKELWEDSYSRDLTINAIYYDGKTGNLIDYHGGLRDIREGIIRSTANPDVVYPNNPSNLLRAVRFAARFGFTIDSETDKAIRKHLPVCDALGAGGIAYDLIKVFHDGNMTLGYRLMKDYGMLDRYFLTLKDTLNTTAYDSYAKAAYAYLDGQKNKDYAVSLATLFLPVINKAMQRKTADLETFKNTYNTLEKDSKQADYFLIEDAMKADMFQLWLLVSQMCDKAIIDDATKKAAVKADSLFAKALLVLQAKAQTDPEAAKIVDLWK
;
A
#
# COMPACT_ATOMS: atom_id res chain seq x y z
N MET A 1 6.92 -10.84 -29.57
CA MET A 1 7.86 -10.19 -28.63
C MET A 1 7.75 -8.68 -28.85
N ILE A 2 6.79 -8.03 -28.19
CA ILE A 2 6.48 -6.60 -28.35
C ILE A 2 7.27 -5.86 -27.27
N LYS A 3 8.03 -4.84 -27.69
CA LYS A 3 8.89 -3.99 -26.85
C LYS A 3 8.05 -3.12 -25.91
N TYR A 4 7.79 -3.57 -24.69
CA TYR A 4 7.11 -2.80 -23.64
C TYR A 4 8.05 -1.95 -22.77
N SER A 5 9.36 -1.88 -23.06
CA SER A 5 10.35 -1.36 -22.10
C SER A 5 10.51 0.16 -22.04
N LYS A 6 9.80 0.96 -22.85
CA LYS A 6 10.01 2.42 -22.87
C LYS A 6 8.88 3.28 -22.27
N PHE A 7 7.72 2.71 -22.00
CA PHE A 7 6.57 3.51 -21.55
C PHE A 7 6.38 3.55 -20.02
N PHE A 8 6.95 2.59 -19.29
CA PHE A 8 6.76 2.49 -17.84
C PHE A 8 7.62 3.47 -17.01
N ASN A 9 8.80 3.85 -17.51
CA ASN A 9 9.70 4.76 -16.78
C ASN A 9 9.19 6.22 -16.66
N VAL A 10 8.23 6.63 -17.47
CA VAL A 10 7.67 7.99 -17.42
C VAL A 10 6.57 8.13 -16.36
N TRP A 11 5.89 7.03 -16.03
CA TRP A 11 4.82 7.03 -15.02
C TRP A 11 5.35 7.29 -13.60
N LEU A 12 6.53 6.79 -13.30
CA LEU A 12 7.20 6.98 -12.00
C LEU A 12 7.69 8.41 -11.77
N LEU A 13 8.15 9.09 -12.82
CA LEU A 13 8.67 10.47 -12.69
C LEU A 13 7.55 11.51 -12.44
N LEU A 14 6.34 11.27 -12.91
CA LEU A 14 5.21 12.19 -12.73
C LEU A 14 4.43 11.93 -11.45
N VAL A 15 4.38 10.68 -10.97
CA VAL A 15 3.80 10.35 -9.66
C VAL A 15 4.75 10.76 -8.52
N GLY A 16 6.06 10.71 -8.73
CA GLY A 16 7.05 11.12 -7.73
C GLY A 16 7.03 12.62 -7.39
N MET A 17 6.64 13.49 -8.32
CA MET A 17 6.58 14.94 -8.05
C MET A 17 5.32 15.41 -7.32
N SER A 18 4.24 14.63 -7.33
CA SER A 18 3.01 14.94 -6.56
C SER A 18 2.99 14.27 -5.16
N LEU A 19 3.91 13.34 -4.87
CA LEU A 19 3.94 12.60 -3.60
C LEU A 19 4.66 13.31 -2.44
N VAL A 20 5.40 14.38 -2.70
CA VAL A 20 6.11 15.13 -1.63
C VAL A 20 5.15 15.96 -0.76
N SER A 21 3.94 16.26 -1.24
CA SER A 21 2.95 17.03 -0.46
C SER A 21 1.89 16.17 0.24
N ALA A 22 1.73 14.89 -0.09
CA ALA A 22 0.69 14.02 0.46
C ALA A 22 1.17 13.08 1.59
N CYS A 23 2.45 13.12 1.96
CA CYS A 23 3.04 12.22 2.97
C CYS A 23 3.02 12.73 4.41
N THR A 24 2.16 13.70 4.76
CA THR A 24 2.02 14.20 6.14
C THR A 24 0.73 13.79 6.83
N THR A 25 -0.04 12.84 6.31
CA THR A 25 -1.21 12.32 6.99
C THR A 25 -0.88 11.05 7.77
N GLU A 26 -1.21 11.08 9.04
CA GLU A 26 -1.12 9.99 10.01
C GLU A 26 -1.95 8.78 9.53
N ASP A 27 -1.34 7.89 8.74
CA ASP A 27 -1.91 6.56 8.49
C ASP A 27 -1.76 5.75 9.79
N ASN A 28 -2.83 5.69 10.57
CA ASN A 28 -2.90 4.91 11.80
C ASN A 28 -2.73 3.43 11.47
N ALA A 29 -1.77 2.81 12.13
CA ALA A 29 -1.54 1.38 12.07
C ALA A 29 -2.75 0.59 12.58
N VAL A 30 -3.07 -0.48 11.85
CA VAL A 30 -4.14 -1.40 12.19
C VAL A 30 -3.72 -2.24 13.42
N GLU A 31 -4.29 -1.95 14.58
CA GLU A 31 -4.20 -2.82 15.76
C GLU A 31 -5.22 -3.98 15.66
N PRO A 32 -5.10 -5.05 16.47
CA PRO A 32 -6.09 -6.13 16.57
C PRO A 32 -7.54 -5.67 16.79
N GLN A 33 -7.74 -4.45 17.25
CA GLN A 33 -9.05 -3.79 17.38
C GLN A 33 -9.81 -3.61 16.06
N GLN A 34 -9.15 -3.70 14.92
CA GLN A 34 -9.81 -3.47 13.61
C GLN A 34 -10.50 -4.73 13.08
N GLU A 35 -10.00 -5.92 13.41
CA GLU A 35 -10.73 -7.16 13.13
C GLU A 35 -12.04 -7.21 13.94
N GLU A 36 -12.03 -6.77 15.19
CA GLU A 36 -13.25 -6.64 16.01
C GLU A 36 -14.18 -5.54 15.51
N ALA A 37 -13.64 -4.39 15.07
CA ALA A 37 -14.43 -3.28 14.52
C ALA A 37 -15.16 -3.69 13.24
N ALA A 38 -14.47 -4.37 12.32
CA ALA A 38 -15.06 -4.88 11.09
C ALA A 38 -16.17 -5.93 11.34
N LYS A 39 -15.99 -6.78 12.36
CA LYS A 39 -17.00 -7.77 12.76
C LYS A 39 -18.24 -7.12 13.37
N GLY A 40 -18.10 -5.98 14.03
CA GLY A 40 -19.19 -5.24 14.67
C GLY A 40 -19.86 -4.17 13.82
N PHE A 41 -19.36 -3.89 12.62
CA PHE A 41 -19.86 -2.80 11.79
C PHE A 41 -21.32 -3.03 11.30
N PHE A 42 -21.66 -4.27 11.00
CA PHE A 42 -23.00 -4.65 10.54
C PHE A 42 -23.76 -5.46 11.57
N SER A 43 -25.10 -5.28 11.60
CA SER A 43 -25.98 -6.13 12.39
C SER A 43 -26.03 -7.56 11.85
N ASP A 44 -26.48 -8.52 12.67
CA ASP A 44 -26.64 -9.92 12.27
C ASP A 44 -27.53 -10.09 11.03
N ALA A 45 -28.57 -9.24 10.91
CA ALA A 45 -29.45 -9.27 9.75
C ALA A 45 -28.71 -8.86 8.46
N VAL A 46 -27.86 -7.86 8.51
CA VAL A 46 -27.03 -7.43 7.37
C VAL A 46 -25.94 -8.46 7.08
N ASN A 47 -25.30 -9.01 8.10
CA ASN A 47 -24.32 -10.08 7.94
C ASN A 47 -24.90 -11.31 7.25
N LYS A 48 -26.16 -11.66 7.54
CA LYS A 48 -26.86 -12.74 6.83
C LYS A 48 -27.05 -12.44 5.35
N LEU A 49 -27.41 -11.19 4.97
CA LEU A 49 -27.52 -10.78 3.58
C LEU A 49 -26.17 -10.88 2.85
N ILE A 50 -25.09 -10.46 3.52
CA ILE A 50 -23.73 -10.56 3.00
C ILE A 50 -23.36 -12.02 2.73
N ASP A 51 -23.68 -12.94 3.65
CA ASP A 51 -23.39 -14.37 3.49
C ASP A 51 -24.23 -15.02 2.37
N GLU A 52 -25.52 -14.70 2.30
CA GLU A 52 -26.41 -15.19 1.23
C GLU A 52 -25.97 -14.71 -0.15
N ASN A 53 -25.54 -13.44 -0.27
CA ASN A 53 -24.97 -12.90 -1.51
C ASN A 53 -23.66 -13.60 -1.87
N TYR A 54 -22.79 -13.86 -0.90
CA TYR A 54 -21.51 -14.51 -1.16
C TYR A 54 -21.66 -15.93 -1.72
N GLU A 55 -22.70 -16.68 -1.34
CA GLU A 55 -22.99 -17.97 -1.96
C GLU A 55 -23.29 -17.82 -3.47
N GLN A 56 -23.96 -16.73 -3.87
CA GLN A 56 -24.18 -16.41 -5.28
C GLN A 56 -22.89 -15.97 -5.98
N VAL A 57 -22.05 -15.18 -5.31
CA VAL A 57 -20.72 -14.80 -5.83
C VAL A 57 -19.88 -16.05 -6.11
N LYS A 58 -19.88 -17.03 -5.21
CA LYS A 58 -19.17 -18.30 -5.44
C LYS A 58 -19.70 -19.10 -6.63
N ALA A 59 -21.01 -19.09 -6.82
CA ALA A 59 -21.64 -19.84 -7.90
C ALA A 59 -21.43 -19.17 -9.27
N ASN A 60 -21.48 -17.84 -9.35
CA ASN A 60 -21.57 -17.09 -10.60
C ASN A 60 -20.31 -16.26 -10.90
N GLY A 61 -19.39 -16.16 -9.92
CA GLY A 61 -18.21 -15.29 -9.99
C GLY A 61 -18.47 -13.82 -9.64
N TYR A 62 -19.73 -13.38 -9.59
CA TYR A 62 -20.19 -12.11 -9.02
C TYR A 62 -21.68 -12.16 -8.69
N ALA A 63 -22.13 -11.30 -7.79
CA ALA A 63 -23.54 -11.06 -7.51
C ALA A 63 -23.72 -9.68 -6.88
N GLU A 64 -24.70 -8.91 -7.33
CA GLU A 64 -24.98 -7.60 -6.76
C GLU A 64 -25.57 -7.73 -5.35
N LEU A 65 -24.95 -7.05 -4.40
CA LEU A 65 -25.48 -6.80 -3.07
C LEU A 65 -25.66 -5.29 -2.89
N VAL A 66 -26.85 -4.85 -2.59
CA VAL A 66 -27.12 -3.47 -2.20
C VAL A 66 -27.59 -3.44 -0.76
N ILE A 67 -26.84 -2.77 0.12
CA ILE A 67 -27.23 -2.54 1.52
C ILE A 67 -27.73 -1.09 1.64
N PRO A 68 -29.02 -0.89 1.93
CA PRO A 68 -29.59 0.43 2.10
C PRO A 68 -28.93 1.20 3.26
N ALA A 69 -28.77 2.54 3.10
CA ALA A 69 -28.18 3.43 4.10
C ALA A 69 -28.83 3.31 5.49
N ALA A 70 -30.12 2.99 5.56
CA ALA A 70 -30.84 2.81 6.82
C ALA A 70 -30.43 1.52 7.60
N MET A 71 -29.66 0.62 7.01
CA MET A 71 -29.29 -0.67 7.61
C MET A 71 -27.90 -0.69 8.25
N PHE A 72 -27.13 0.41 8.17
CA PHE A 72 -25.80 0.53 8.77
C PHE A 72 -25.54 1.97 9.21
N ASP A 73 -24.48 2.19 9.98
CA ASP A 73 -24.04 3.54 10.36
C ASP A 73 -23.33 4.24 9.19
N HIS A 74 -24.09 4.94 8.36
CA HIS A 74 -23.58 5.69 7.22
C HIS A 74 -22.76 6.93 7.63
N THR A 75 -22.78 7.37 8.89
CA THR A 75 -21.96 8.50 9.38
C THR A 75 -20.48 8.15 9.48
N ALA A 76 -20.14 6.85 9.37
CA ALA A 76 -18.76 6.38 9.24
C ALA A 76 -18.12 6.84 7.91
N PHE A 77 -18.92 7.07 6.87
CA PHE A 77 -18.44 7.51 5.55
C PHE A 77 -18.32 9.03 5.51
N LYS A 78 -17.22 9.55 6.02
CA LYS A 78 -16.94 10.99 6.01
C LYS A 78 -16.38 11.37 4.64
N ILE A 79 -17.19 12.06 3.84
CA ILE A 79 -16.79 12.65 2.57
C ILE A 79 -16.50 14.12 2.86
N PRO A 80 -15.30 14.64 2.62
CA PRO A 80 -14.98 16.05 2.82
C PRO A 80 -15.83 16.95 1.91
N ASP A 81 -15.95 18.23 2.27
CA ASP A 81 -16.89 19.16 1.61
C ASP A 81 -16.54 19.41 0.13
N ASN A 82 -15.26 19.42 -0.23
CA ASN A 82 -14.82 19.60 -1.60
C ASN A 82 -15.29 18.43 -2.48
N GLU A 83 -14.95 17.20 -2.09
CA GLU A 83 -15.29 15.97 -2.83
C GLU A 83 -16.81 15.77 -2.88
N LYS A 84 -17.51 16.10 -1.79
CA LYS A 84 -18.97 16.07 -1.78
C LYS A 84 -19.56 17.09 -2.76
N GLY A 85 -19.02 18.31 -2.79
CA GLY A 85 -19.42 19.33 -3.76
C GLY A 85 -19.23 18.90 -5.19
N ASP A 86 -18.08 18.27 -5.50
CA ASP A 86 -17.78 17.74 -6.83
C ASP A 86 -18.72 16.60 -7.22
N MET A 87 -19.02 15.68 -6.30
CA MET A 87 -20.03 14.63 -6.50
C MET A 87 -21.42 15.22 -6.75
N ASP A 88 -21.82 16.26 -6.00
CA ASP A 88 -23.11 16.92 -6.16
C ASP A 88 -23.24 17.58 -7.55
N TYR A 89 -22.18 18.17 -8.11
CA TYR A 89 -22.19 18.66 -9.50
C TYR A 89 -22.48 17.53 -10.49
N VAL A 90 -21.79 16.40 -10.35
CA VAL A 90 -21.95 15.22 -11.20
C VAL A 90 -23.37 14.65 -11.09
N ILE A 91 -23.89 14.46 -9.89
CA ILE A 91 -25.23 13.91 -9.62
C ILE A 91 -26.32 14.85 -10.16
N ASN A 92 -26.19 16.17 -9.96
CA ASN A 92 -27.14 17.16 -10.44
C ASN A 92 -27.15 17.27 -11.99
N ALA A 93 -26.05 16.95 -12.64
CA ALA A 93 -25.98 16.84 -14.09
C ALA A 93 -26.62 15.53 -14.64
N GLY A 94 -27.07 14.64 -13.78
CA GLY A 94 -27.78 13.41 -14.12
C GLY A 94 -26.91 12.16 -14.23
N TYR A 95 -25.65 12.26 -13.84
CA TYR A 95 -24.72 11.12 -13.80
C TYR A 95 -24.71 10.45 -12.43
N LYS A 96 -24.15 9.24 -12.39
CA LYS A 96 -23.90 8.49 -11.15
C LYS A 96 -22.56 8.92 -10.53
N ALA A 97 -22.43 8.88 -9.21
CA ALA A 97 -21.16 9.11 -8.51
C ALA A 97 -21.05 8.17 -7.32
N TYR A 98 -19.97 7.38 -7.27
CA TYR A 98 -19.74 6.37 -6.25
C TYR A 98 -18.35 6.56 -5.64
N VAL A 99 -18.29 6.77 -4.32
CA VAL A 99 -17.02 6.63 -3.58
C VAL A 99 -16.63 5.17 -3.57
N TYR A 100 -15.36 4.87 -3.72
CA TYR A 100 -14.87 3.48 -3.81
C TYR A 100 -13.52 3.28 -3.14
N GLY A 101 -13.07 2.03 -3.12
CA GLY A 101 -11.69 1.69 -2.77
C GLY A 101 -11.35 1.88 -1.31
N GLY A 102 -10.24 2.59 -1.07
CA GLY A 102 -9.68 2.78 0.26
C GLY A 102 -10.64 3.40 1.25
N THR A 103 -11.32 4.46 0.84
CA THR A 103 -12.27 5.20 1.69
C THR A 103 -13.40 4.32 2.20
N VAL A 104 -14.02 3.53 1.32
CA VAL A 104 -15.13 2.64 1.70
C VAL A 104 -14.63 1.51 2.59
N ARG A 105 -13.53 0.86 2.21
CA ARG A 105 -12.90 -0.18 3.02
C ARG A 105 -12.54 0.33 4.41
N ASP A 106 -11.83 1.45 4.49
CA ASP A 106 -11.30 2.00 5.74
C ASP A 106 -12.45 2.42 6.67
N ALA A 107 -13.55 2.97 6.14
CA ALA A 107 -14.75 3.26 6.92
C ALA A 107 -15.38 1.99 7.54
N VAL A 108 -15.47 0.89 6.76
CA VAL A 108 -15.98 -0.40 7.26
C VAL A 108 -15.05 -1.01 8.31
N VAL A 109 -13.75 -0.85 8.17
CA VAL A 109 -12.73 -1.32 9.14
C VAL A 109 -12.62 -0.39 10.36
N GLY A 110 -13.26 0.79 10.34
CA GLY A 110 -13.22 1.76 11.43
C GLY A 110 -11.98 2.65 11.45
N VAL A 111 -11.33 2.84 10.30
CA VAL A 111 -10.16 3.71 10.12
C VAL A 111 -10.57 4.98 9.40
N ALA A 112 -10.03 6.12 9.80
CA ALA A 112 -10.25 7.36 9.07
C ALA A 112 -9.53 7.33 7.71
N SER A 113 -10.21 7.74 6.64
CA SER A 113 -9.62 7.99 5.33
C SER A 113 -9.65 9.48 5.04
N ASN A 114 -8.55 10.01 4.54
CA ASN A 114 -8.40 11.43 4.19
C ASN A 114 -8.35 11.66 2.67
N ASP A 115 -8.36 10.60 1.88
CA ASP A 115 -8.27 10.64 0.42
C ASP A 115 -9.52 9.98 -0.15
N VAL A 116 -10.41 10.78 -0.71
CA VAL A 116 -11.72 10.33 -1.19
C VAL A 116 -11.77 10.45 -2.71
N ASP A 117 -11.58 9.31 -3.36
CA ASP A 117 -11.79 9.19 -4.79
C ASP A 117 -13.23 8.73 -5.09
N PHE A 118 -13.79 9.20 -6.21
CA PHE A 118 -15.05 8.66 -6.69
C PHE A 118 -15.01 8.30 -8.18
N THR A 119 -15.87 7.37 -8.56
CA THR A 119 -16.05 6.95 -9.95
C THR A 119 -17.45 7.31 -10.45
N THR A 120 -17.58 7.56 -11.74
CA THR A 120 -18.80 8.03 -12.38
C THR A 120 -18.99 7.42 -13.77
N ASP A 121 -20.19 7.44 -14.29
CA ASP A 121 -20.49 7.11 -15.69
C ASP A 121 -20.34 8.31 -16.65
N ALA A 122 -19.95 9.49 -16.14
CA ALA A 122 -19.53 10.63 -16.98
C ALA A 122 -18.13 10.40 -17.52
N THR A 123 -17.89 10.81 -18.77
CA THR A 123 -16.55 10.80 -19.36
C THR A 123 -15.67 11.93 -18.78
N PRO A 124 -14.34 11.86 -18.88
CA PRO A 124 -13.46 12.93 -18.41
C PRO A 124 -13.78 14.28 -19.07
N GLU A 125 -14.16 14.29 -20.36
CA GLU A 125 -14.53 15.47 -21.11
C GLU A 125 -15.86 16.07 -20.62
N GLU A 126 -16.83 15.24 -20.23
CA GLU A 126 -18.08 15.70 -19.61
C GLU A 126 -17.79 16.27 -18.21
N LEU A 127 -16.95 15.63 -17.41
CA LEU A 127 -16.55 16.10 -16.09
C LEU A 127 -15.85 17.48 -16.13
N GLU A 128 -14.98 17.71 -17.13
CA GLU A 128 -14.32 19.02 -17.32
C GLU A 128 -15.33 20.15 -17.55
N THR A 129 -16.52 19.85 -18.11
CA THR A 129 -17.58 20.82 -18.32
C THR A 129 -18.56 20.97 -17.14
N ILE A 130 -18.71 19.90 -16.34
CA ILE A 130 -19.70 19.82 -15.24
C ILE A 130 -19.11 20.36 -13.94
N VAL A 131 -17.87 19.96 -13.60
CA VAL A 131 -17.26 20.29 -12.31
C VAL A 131 -16.30 21.47 -12.47
N PRO A 132 -16.47 22.56 -11.70
CA PRO A 132 -15.60 23.73 -11.80
C PRO A 132 -14.13 23.40 -11.54
N ASN A 133 -13.23 24.16 -12.18
CA ASN A 133 -11.77 24.03 -12.02
C ASN A 133 -11.20 22.64 -12.32
N THR A 134 -11.91 21.84 -13.12
CA THR A 134 -11.49 20.52 -13.53
C THR A 134 -10.49 20.58 -14.70
N LYS A 135 -9.48 19.71 -14.64
CA LYS A 135 -8.52 19.48 -15.73
C LYS A 135 -8.39 17.97 -15.97
N ILE A 136 -8.20 17.61 -17.23
CA ILE A 136 -7.95 16.22 -17.61
C ILE A 136 -6.46 15.93 -17.52
N PHE A 137 -6.12 14.95 -16.68
CA PHE A 137 -4.79 14.33 -16.63
C PHE A 137 -4.82 13.06 -17.49
N VAL A 138 -3.82 12.93 -18.38
CA VAL A 138 -3.67 11.75 -19.23
C VAL A 138 -2.51 10.92 -18.73
N ALA A 139 -2.80 9.73 -18.22
CA ALA A 139 -1.78 8.78 -17.80
C ALA A 139 -0.98 8.24 -19.00
N PRO A 140 0.25 7.75 -18.81
CA PRO A 140 1.09 7.23 -19.89
C PRO A 140 0.49 6.08 -20.71
N ASN A 141 -0.45 5.33 -20.13
CA ASN A 141 -1.24 4.29 -20.82
C ASN A 141 -2.45 4.83 -21.59
N GLY A 142 -2.59 6.17 -21.68
CA GLY A 142 -3.70 6.84 -22.37
C GLY A 142 -4.99 6.96 -21.55
N TYR A 143 -5.04 6.40 -20.31
CA TYR A 143 -6.20 6.56 -19.44
C TYR A 143 -6.29 8.00 -18.94
N LYS A 144 -7.49 8.58 -18.98
CA LYS A 144 -7.75 9.94 -18.56
C LYS A 144 -8.44 9.95 -17.19
N VAL A 145 -7.98 10.85 -16.32
CA VAL A 145 -8.57 11.15 -15.02
C VAL A 145 -8.93 12.62 -14.99
N ALA A 146 -10.14 12.95 -14.62
CA ALA A 146 -10.53 14.33 -14.39
C ALA A 146 -10.15 14.72 -12.96
N GLN A 147 -9.53 15.89 -12.78
CA GLN A 147 -9.03 16.39 -11.50
C GLN A 147 -9.65 17.76 -11.21
N ALA A 148 -10.51 17.85 -10.21
CA ALA A 148 -11.05 19.13 -9.73
C ALA A 148 -10.09 19.73 -8.69
N TRP A 149 -9.75 21.02 -8.83
CA TRP A 149 -8.75 21.68 -8.01
C TRP A 149 -9.39 22.69 -7.04
N HIS A 150 -9.07 22.60 -5.75
CA HIS A 150 -9.53 23.42 -4.64
C HIS A 150 -8.33 24.07 -3.94
N GLY A 151 -7.72 25.06 -4.59
CA GLY A 151 -6.43 25.60 -4.16
C GLY A 151 -5.30 24.60 -4.44
N ASP A 152 -4.62 24.14 -3.39
CA ASP A 152 -3.55 23.14 -3.49
C ASP A 152 -4.07 21.68 -3.35
N GLU A 153 -5.32 21.51 -2.98
CA GLU A 153 -5.99 20.20 -2.89
C GLU A 153 -6.68 19.85 -4.21
N ARG A 154 -6.94 18.56 -4.42
CA ARG A 154 -7.65 18.10 -5.61
C ARG A 154 -8.50 16.87 -5.30
N THR A 155 -9.61 16.75 -6.03
CA THR A 155 -10.42 15.53 -6.11
C THR A 155 -10.11 14.79 -7.40
N ASP A 156 -9.73 13.53 -7.31
CA ASP A 156 -9.55 12.66 -8.48
C ASP A 156 -10.88 11.98 -8.83
N MET A 157 -11.41 12.32 -10.02
CA MET A 157 -12.67 11.79 -10.53
C MET A 157 -12.37 10.80 -11.65
N THR A 158 -12.66 9.52 -11.42
CA THR A 158 -12.43 8.48 -12.42
C THR A 158 -13.70 8.13 -13.16
N THR A 159 -13.62 7.92 -14.47
CA THR A 159 -14.72 7.33 -15.22
C THR A 159 -14.73 5.82 -15.03
N MET A 160 -15.90 5.23 -14.80
CA MET A 160 -16.07 3.78 -14.78
C MET A 160 -15.45 3.12 -16.00
N ARG A 161 -14.81 1.99 -15.80
CA ARG A 161 -14.10 1.29 -16.89
C ARG A 161 -14.34 -0.21 -16.87
N ALA A 162 -14.35 -0.79 -18.04
CA ALA A 162 -14.28 -2.23 -18.24
C ALA A 162 -12.86 -2.64 -18.65
N ILE A 163 -12.30 -3.66 -18.03
CA ILE A 163 -11.07 -4.31 -18.45
C ILE A 163 -11.47 -5.67 -19.03
N TYR A 164 -11.69 -5.72 -20.32
CA TYR A 164 -12.28 -6.89 -20.97
C TYR A 164 -11.49 -8.19 -20.77
N TYR A 165 -10.18 -8.15 -20.60
CA TYR A 165 -9.42 -9.35 -20.25
C TYR A 165 -9.90 -10.01 -18.95
N TYR A 166 -10.36 -9.22 -17.98
CA TYR A 166 -10.83 -9.71 -16.69
C TYR A 166 -12.26 -10.26 -16.78
N LEU A 167 -13.00 -9.81 -17.79
CA LEU A 167 -14.38 -10.21 -18.05
C LEU A 167 -14.48 -11.40 -19.02
N ARG A 168 -13.39 -11.79 -19.65
CA ARG A 168 -13.37 -12.84 -20.66
C ARG A 168 -13.89 -14.17 -20.12
N GLY A 169 -14.85 -14.74 -20.85
CA GLY A 169 -15.51 -15.99 -20.46
C GLY A 169 -16.59 -15.84 -19.40
N LYS A 170 -16.95 -14.62 -18.99
CA LYS A 170 -18.12 -14.38 -18.13
C LYS A 170 -19.40 -14.52 -18.93
N GLU A 171 -20.43 -15.11 -18.30
CA GLU A 171 -21.74 -15.26 -18.91
C GLU A 171 -22.35 -13.89 -19.25
N GLY A 172 -22.94 -13.78 -20.42
CA GLY A 172 -23.58 -12.54 -20.89
C GLY A 172 -22.64 -11.55 -21.60
N ILE A 173 -21.32 -11.77 -21.63
CA ILE A 173 -20.37 -10.93 -22.39
C ILE A 173 -19.94 -11.66 -23.66
N PRO A 174 -20.46 -11.27 -24.84
CA PRO A 174 -20.09 -11.92 -26.09
C PRO A 174 -18.64 -11.60 -26.46
N GLU A 175 -17.94 -12.57 -27.05
CA GLU A 175 -16.56 -12.43 -27.53
C GLU A 175 -16.41 -11.24 -28.50
N SER A 176 -17.47 -10.90 -29.24
CA SER A 176 -17.51 -9.73 -30.14
C SER A 176 -17.48 -8.37 -29.43
N SER A 177 -17.69 -8.33 -28.11
CA SER A 177 -17.57 -7.09 -27.31
C SER A 177 -16.12 -6.73 -26.99
N TYR A 178 -15.18 -7.68 -27.17
CA TYR A 178 -13.77 -7.41 -26.86
C TYR A 178 -13.14 -6.57 -27.98
N PRO A 179 -12.41 -5.51 -27.64
CA PRO A 179 -11.68 -4.71 -28.62
C PRO A 179 -10.69 -5.57 -29.41
N THR A 180 -10.71 -5.44 -30.73
CA THR A 180 -9.79 -6.17 -31.63
C THR A 180 -8.51 -5.39 -31.90
N ASP A 181 -8.46 -4.12 -31.50
CA ASP A 181 -7.34 -3.19 -31.70
C ASP A 181 -6.30 -3.21 -30.56
N GLY A 182 -6.47 -4.08 -29.56
CA GLY A 182 -5.60 -4.17 -28.39
C GLY A 182 -5.94 -3.17 -27.26
N THR A 183 -7.03 -2.43 -27.37
CA THR A 183 -7.54 -1.56 -26.31
C THR A 183 -7.90 -2.42 -25.10
N ILE A 184 -7.28 -2.12 -23.95
CA ILE A 184 -7.46 -2.89 -22.69
C ILE A 184 -8.57 -2.29 -21.83
N ASN A 185 -8.58 -0.96 -21.73
CA ASN A 185 -9.52 -0.20 -20.90
C ASN A 185 -10.52 0.53 -21.78
N VAL A 186 -11.80 0.34 -21.52
CA VAL A 186 -12.89 1.05 -22.18
C VAL A 186 -13.75 1.71 -21.11
N TYR A 187 -14.24 2.91 -21.35
CA TYR A 187 -15.20 3.54 -20.45
C TYR A 187 -16.49 2.73 -20.43
N SER A 188 -16.99 2.52 -19.22
CA SER A 188 -18.23 1.78 -18.97
C SER A 188 -19.27 2.68 -18.31
N LYS A 189 -20.54 2.32 -18.43
CA LYS A 189 -21.66 2.91 -17.68
C LYS A 189 -22.18 1.95 -16.60
N GLU A 190 -21.59 0.77 -16.54
CA GLU A 190 -22.00 -0.31 -15.66
C GLU A 190 -21.02 -0.49 -14.49
N LEU A 191 -21.52 -0.31 -13.29
CA LEU A 191 -20.70 -0.36 -12.07
C LEU A 191 -20.08 -1.74 -11.83
N TRP A 192 -20.79 -2.82 -12.20
CA TRP A 192 -20.27 -4.17 -12.07
C TRP A 192 -19.06 -4.44 -12.98
N GLU A 193 -18.98 -3.82 -14.17
CA GLU A 193 -17.81 -3.90 -15.04
C GLU A 193 -16.62 -3.16 -14.42
N ASP A 194 -16.87 -1.96 -13.85
CA ASP A 194 -15.83 -1.20 -13.15
C ASP A 194 -15.28 -1.97 -11.95
N SER A 195 -16.13 -2.73 -11.24
CA SER A 195 -15.72 -3.49 -10.06
C SER A 195 -14.63 -4.52 -10.37
N TYR A 196 -14.67 -5.14 -11.55
CA TYR A 196 -13.60 -6.05 -12.01
C TYR A 196 -12.29 -5.33 -12.33
N SER A 197 -12.30 -4.02 -12.52
CA SER A 197 -11.08 -3.23 -12.74
C SER A 197 -10.30 -2.98 -11.46
N ARG A 198 -10.89 -3.27 -10.29
CA ARG A 198 -10.27 -3.09 -8.98
C ARG A 198 -9.30 -4.23 -8.69
N ASP A 199 -8.34 -3.97 -7.80
CA ASP A 199 -7.28 -4.92 -7.46
C ASP A 199 -7.76 -6.08 -6.56
N LEU A 200 -8.49 -5.74 -5.50
CA LEU A 200 -8.93 -6.65 -4.45
C LEU A 200 -10.42 -6.49 -4.15
N THR A 201 -11.09 -7.55 -3.73
CA THR A 201 -12.51 -7.53 -3.35
C THR A 201 -12.80 -6.48 -2.29
N ILE A 202 -11.93 -6.32 -1.29
CA ILE A 202 -12.05 -5.32 -0.22
C ILE A 202 -11.93 -3.88 -0.72
N ASN A 203 -11.39 -3.65 -1.91
CA ASN A 203 -11.28 -2.35 -2.57
C ASN A 203 -12.32 -2.16 -3.70
N ALA A 204 -13.18 -3.15 -3.92
CA ALA A 204 -14.23 -3.16 -4.95
C ALA A 204 -15.63 -2.95 -4.36
N ILE A 205 -15.72 -2.27 -3.24
CA ILE A 205 -16.95 -1.89 -2.57
C ILE A 205 -17.21 -0.41 -2.87
N TYR A 206 -18.48 -0.06 -3.11
CA TYR A 206 -18.89 1.28 -3.50
C TYR A 206 -19.89 1.86 -2.52
N TYR A 207 -19.79 3.17 -2.29
CA TYR A 207 -20.76 3.95 -1.57
C TYR A 207 -21.43 4.92 -2.56
N ASP A 208 -22.74 4.78 -2.75
CA ASP A 208 -23.53 5.62 -3.66
C ASP A 208 -23.71 7.01 -3.06
N GLY A 209 -23.10 8.02 -3.68
CA GLY A 209 -23.17 9.40 -3.22
C GLY A 209 -24.58 10.00 -3.21
N LYS A 210 -25.52 9.46 -4.00
CA LYS A 210 -26.90 9.92 -4.07
C LYS A 210 -27.80 9.27 -3.02
N THR A 211 -27.68 7.97 -2.83
CA THR A 211 -28.60 7.18 -1.97
C THR A 211 -28.01 6.85 -0.62
N GLY A 212 -26.67 6.92 -0.49
CA GLY A 212 -25.93 6.47 0.68
C GLY A 212 -25.87 4.93 0.83
N ASN A 213 -26.27 4.17 -0.19
CA ASN A 213 -26.24 2.72 -0.15
C ASN A 213 -24.80 2.19 -0.35
N LEU A 214 -24.48 1.04 0.27
CA LEU A 214 -23.30 0.27 -0.07
C LEU A 214 -23.62 -0.75 -1.16
N ILE A 215 -22.70 -0.90 -2.11
CA ILE A 215 -22.81 -1.83 -3.23
C ILE A 215 -21.57 -2.71 -3.29
N ASP A 216 -21.76 -4.02 -3.33
CA ASP A 216 -20.68 -5.01 -3.41
C ASP A 216 -21.04 -6.09 -4.45
N TYR A 217 -20.12 -6.35 -5.38
CA TYR A 217 -20.29 -7.35 -6.43
C TYR A 217 -19.48 -8.62 -6.20
N HIS A 218 -18.45 -8.57 -5.33
CA HIS A 218 -17.44 -9.61 -5.20
C HIS A 218 -17.37 -10.25 -3.81
N GLY A 219 -18.24 -9.84 -2.88
CA GLY A 219 -18.20 -10.30 -1.49
C GLY A 219 -17.08 -9.65 -0.69
N GLY A 220 -16.66 -8.43 -1.07
CA GLY A 220 -15.62 -7.67 -0.38
C GLY A 220 -15.98 -7.34 1.07
N LEU A 221 -17.27 -7.07 1.35
CA LEU A 221 -17.75 -6.86 2.73
C LEU A 221 -17.55 -8.10 3.61
N ARG A 222 -17.78 -9.28 3.05
CA ARG A 222 -17.49 -10.54 3.75
C ARG A 222 -16.00 -10.76 3.91
N ASP A 223 -15.22 -10.51 2.86
CA ASP A 223 -13.76 -10.68 2.91
C ASP A 223 -13.13 -9.73 3.95
N ILE A 224 -13.64 -8.50 4.15
CA ILE A 224 -13.24 -7.62 5.25
C ILE A 224 -13.57 -8.25 6.61
N ARG A 225 -14.80 -8.74 6.80
CA ARG A 225 -15.24 -9.35 8.07
C ARG A 225 -14.45 -10.60 8.43
N GLU A 226 -14.13 -11.43 7.43
CA GLU A 226 -13.37 -12.68 7.61
C GLU A 226 -11.85 -12.49 7.57
N GLY A 227 -11.37 -11.28 7.32
CA GLY A 227 -9.94 -10.99 7.23
C GLY A 227 -9.28 -11.66 6.02
N ILE A 228 -9.86 -11.55 4.83
CA ILE A 228 -9.39 -12.20 3.60
C ILE A 228 -8.92 -11.18 2.57
N ILE A 229 -7.77 -11.42 1.96
CA ILE A 229 -7.29 -10.72 0.77
C ILE A 229 -7.53 -11.60 -0.46
N ARG A 230 -8.32 -11.09 -1.39
CA ARG A 230 -8.73 -11.80 -2.61
C ARG A 230 -8.70 -10.87 -3.81
N SER A 231 -8.21 -11.35 -4.96
CA SER A 231 -8.31 -10.66 -6.24
C SER A 231 -9.78 -10.60 -6.72
N THR A 232 -10.20 -9.45 -7.28
CA THR A 232 -11.57 -9.32 -7.83
C THR A 232 -11.81 -10.18 -9.07
N ALA A 233 -10.77 -10.35 -9.90
CA ALA A 233 -10.79 -11.16 -11.09
C ALA A 233 -9.78 -12.31 -10.97
N ASN A 234 -9.76 -13.22 -11.96
CA ASN A 234 -8.81 -14.32 -11.98
C ASN A 234 -7.36 -13.82 -11.88
N PRO A 235 -6.63 -14.07 -10.78
CA PRO A 235 -5.31 -13.54 -10.55
C PRO A 235 -4.26 -14.07 -11.56
N ASP A 236 -4.49 -15.23 -12.19
CA ASP A 236 -3.65 -15.73 -13.27
C ASP A 236 -3.74 -14.88 -14.56
N VAL A 237 -4.83 -14.11 -14.70
CA VAL A 237 -4.99 -13.13 -15.77
C VAL A 237 -4.56 -11.73 -15.33
N VAL A 238 -4.92 -11.34 -14.11
CA VAL A 238 -4.66 -9.99 -13.56
C VAL A 238 -3.17 -9.73 -13.43
N TYR A 239 -2.42 -10.61 -12.77
CA TYR A 239 -1.03 -10.33 -12.40
C TYR A 239 -0.07 -10.20 -13.58
N PRO A 240 -0.16 -11.02 -14.66
CA PRO A 240 0.65 -10.79 -15.85
C PRO A 240 0.36 -9.47 -16.57
N ASN A 241 -0.88 -8.96 -16.48
CA ASN A 241 -1.31 -7.72 -17.14
C ASN A 241 -1.17 -6.49 -16.24
N ASN A 242 -1.25 -6.65 -14.93
CA ASN A 242 -1.05 -5.59 -13.94
C ASN A 242 -0.26 -6.12 -12.73
N PRO A 243 1.08 -6.20 -12.85
CA PRO A 243 1.92 -6.78 -11.81
C PRO A 243 1.86 -6.07 -10.45
N SER A 244 1.53 -4.78 -10.41
CA SER A 244 1.42 -4.05 -9.14
C SER A 244 0.31 -4.61 -8.25
N ASN A 245 -0.77 -5.16 -8.81
CA ASN A 245 -1.84 -5.78 -8.02
C ASN A 245 -1.34 -6.97 -7.19
N LEU A 246 -0.31 -7.69 -7.67
CA LEU A 246 0.34 -8.74 -6.90
C LEU A 246 1.04 -8.18 -5.65
N LEU A 247 1.83 -7.12 -5.80
CA LEU A 247 2.53 -6.47 -4.68
C LEU A 247 1.53 -5.85 -3.69
N ARG A 248 0.46 -5.26 -4.20
CA ARG A 248 -0.62 -4.70 -3.40
C ARG A 248 -1.35 -5.75 -2.57
N ALA A 249 -1.55 -6.98 -3.09
CA ALA A 249 -2.14 -8.07 -2.31
C ALA A 249 -1.28 -8.39 -1.07
N VAL A 250 0.04 -8.48 -1.21
CA VAL A 250 0.97 -8.70 -0.08
C VAL A 250 0.97 -7.50 0.88
N ARG A 251 1.00 -6.28 0.35
CA ARG A 251 0.94 -5.05 1.13
C ARG A 251 -0.33 -4.97 1.98
N PHE A 252 -1.50 -5.19 1.39
CA PHE A 252 -2.76 -5.10 2.14
C PHE A 252 -2.94 -6.26 3.12
N ALA A 253 -2.43 -7.46 2.81
CA ALA A 253 -2.38 -8.55 3.78
C ALA A 253 -1.58 -8.16 5.01
N ALA A 254 -0.40 -7.54 4.83
CA ALA A 254 0.41 -7.04 5.92
C ALA A 254 -0.28 -5.88 6.67
N ARG A 255 -0.84 -4.90 5.92
CA ARG A 255 -1.50 -3.74 6.50
C ARG A 255 -2.63 -4.13 7.44
N PHE A 256 -3.51 -5.03 7.02
CA PHE A 256 -4.71 -5.39 7.78
C PHE A 256 -4.56 -6.65 8.64
N GLY A 257 -3.44 -7.34 8.59
CA GLY A 257 -3.28 -8.62 9.25
C GLY A 257 -4.12 -9.74 8.60
N PHE A 258 -4.58 -9.55 7.37
CA PHE A 258 -5.49 -10.45 6.69
C PHE A 258 -4.76 -11.63 6.03
N THR A 259 -5.48 -12.73 5.86
CA THR A 259 -4.98 -13.93 5.20
C THR A 259 -5.23 -13.84 3.69
N ILE A 260 -4.23 -14.18 2.89
CA ILE A 260 -4.38 -14.23 1.43
C ILE A 260 -5.11 -15.54 1.06
N ASP A 261 -6.18 -15.44 0.25
CA ASP A 261 -6.93 -16.62 -0.19
C ASP A 261 -6.07 -17.53 -1.08
N SER A 262 -6.46 -18.82 -1.15
CA SER A 262 -5.61 -19.85 -1.75
C SER A 262 -5.32 -19.66 -3.25
N GLU A 263 -6.23 -19.07 -4.01
CA GLU A 263 -6.03 -18.84 -5.44
C GLU A 263 -5.12 -17.65 -5.68
N THR A 264 -5.35 -16.58 -4.93
CA THR A 264 -4.49 -15.40 -4.91
C THR A 264 -3.06 -15.76 -4.47
N ASP A 265 -2.89 -16.58 -3.40
CA ASP A 265 -1.58 -17.06 -2.93
C ASP A 265 -0.83 -17.85 -4.01
N LYS A 266 -1.49 -18.82 -4.66
CA LYS A 266 -0.88 -19.61 -5.74
C LYS A 266 -0.42 -18.73 -6.91
N ALA A 267 -1.26 -17.75 -7.27
CA ALA A 267 -0.95 -16.83 -8.36
C ALA A 267 0.22 -15.88 -8.00
N ILE A 268 0.31 -15.40 -6.75
CA ILE A 268 1.47 -14.63 -6.28
C ILE A 268 2.76 -15.43 -6.47
N ARG A 269 2.80 -16.68 -5.99
CA ARG A 269 3.98 -17.55 -6.13
C ARG A 269 4.36 -17.80 -7.58
N LYS A 270 3.36 -18.01 -8.44
CA LYS A 270 3.56 -18.29 -9.87
C LYS A 270 4.05 -17.06 -10.64
N HIS A 271 3.49 -15.90 -10.35
CA HIS A 271 3.65 -14.71 -11.18
C HIS A 271 4.62 -13.65 -10.59
N LEU A 272 5.24 -13.89 -9.43
CA LEU A 272 6.18 -12.93 -8.85
C LEU A 272 7.22 -12.39 -9.86
N PRO A 273 7.81 -13.18 -10.76
CA PRO A 273 8.78 -12.67 -11.72
C PRO A 273 8.28 -11.59 -12.67
N VAL A 274 6.98 -11.49 -12.92
CA VAL A 274 6.43 -10.45 -13.81
C VAL A 274 6.52 -9.06 -13.20
N CYS A 275 6.66 -8.97 -11.87
CA CYS A 275 6.81 -7.69 -11.17
C CYS A 275 8.11 -6.95 -11.54
N ASP A 276 9.12 -7.63 -12.07
CA ASP A 276 10.36 -6.99 -12.56
C ASP A 276 10.07 -5.97 -13.67
N ALA A 277 8.97 -6.15 -14.41
CA ALA A 277 8.53 -5.20 -15.43
C ALA A 277 8.14 -3.83 -14.87
N LEU A 278 7.83 -3.73 -13.57
CA LEU A 278 7.52 -2.47 -12.89
C LEU A 278 8.77 -1.58 -12.72
N GLY A 279 9.97 -2.17 -12.82
CA GLY A 279 11.22 -1.51 -12.48
C GLY A 279 11.36 -1.23 -10.97
N ALA A 280 12.56 -0.83 -10.57
CA ALA A 280 12.93 -0.68 -9.16
C ALA A 280 12.02 0.28 -8.38
N GLY A 281 11.64 1.39 -8.99
CA GLY A 281 10.75 2.39 -8.37
C GLY A 281 9.31 1.89 -8.21
N GLY A 282 8.75 1.20 -9.21
CA GLY A 282 7.40 0.63 -9.11
C GLY A 282 7.29 -0.47 -8.07
N ILE A 283 8.33 -1.30 -7.95
CA ILE A 283 8.43 -2.31 -6.89
C ILE A 283 8.52 -1.64 -5.53
N ALA A 284 9.40 -0.63 -5.39
CA ALA A 284 9.59 0.09 -4.14
C ALA A 284 8.32 0.81 -3.69
N TYR A 285 7.56 1.40 -4.60
CA TYR A 285 6.32 2.12 -4.31
C TYR A 285 5.31 1.31 -3.49
N ASP A 286 5.15 0.01 -3.80
CA ASP A 286 4.25 -0.85 -3.04
C ASP A 286 4.94 -1.54 -1.86
N LEU A 287 6.15 -2.09 -2.05
CA LEU A 287 6.79 -2.89 -1.01
C LEU A 287 7.31 -2.07 0.17
N ILE A 288 7.69 -0.79 -0.03
CA ILE A 288 8.13 0.05 1.09
C ILE A 288 7.01 0.25 2.13
N LYS A 289 5.77 0.31 1.66
CA LYS A 289 4.60 0.50 2.52
C LYS A 289 4.32 -0.69 3.43
N VAL A 290 4.82 -1.88 3.09
CA VAL A 290 4.77 -3.07 3.95
C VAL A 290 5.49 -2.84 5.29
N PHE A 291 6.51 -1.97 5.28
CA PHE A 291 7.32 -1.63 6.46
C PHE A 291 6.77 -0.44 7.28
N HIS A 292 5.61 0.08 6.92
CA HIS A 292 5.03 1.24 7.60
C HIS A 292 3.54 1.07 7.88
N ASP A 293 2.75 0.66 6.88
CA ASP A 293 1.28 0.79 6.90
C ASP A 293 0.57 -0.23 7.83
N GLY A 294 1.28 -1.09 8.54
CA GLY A 294 0.57 -2.09 9.33
C GLY A 294 1.46 -3.00 10.16
N ASN A 295 1.25 -4.29 10.03
CA ASN A 295 1.98 -5.33 10.72
C ASN A 295 3.28 -5.67 9.97
N MET A 296 4.38 -5.00 10.35
CA MET A 296 5.69 -5.20 9.73
C MET A 296 6.22 -6.63 9.93
N THR A 297 5.89 -7.26 11.05
CA THR A 297 6.25 -8.66 11.33
C THR A 297 5.61 -9.61 10.32
N LEU A 298 4.32 -9.42 10.04
CA LEU A 298 3.62 -10.19 9.02
C LEU A 298 4.15 -9.86 7.62
N GLY A 299 4.38 -8.58 7.33
CA GLY A 299 4.94 -8.12 6.06
C GLY A 299 6.31 -8.75 5.77
N TYR A 300 7.22 -8.71 6.73
CA TYR A 300 8.52 -9.38 6.63
C TYR A 300 8.35 -10.88 6.34
N ARG A 301 7.46 -11.56 7.09
CA ARG A 301 7.18 -12.99 6.89
C ARG A 301 6.65 -13.28 5.49
N LEU A 302 5.63 -12.55 5.04
CA LEU A 302 5.05 -12.73 3.69
C LEU A 302 6.08 -12.49 2.59
N MET A 303 6.85 -11.39 2.66
CA MET A 303 7.89 -11.11 1.66
C MET A 303 8.97 -12.18 1.65
N LYS A 304 9.32 -12.75 2.80
CA LYS A 304 10.26 -13.87 2.88
C LYS A 304 9.68 -15.14 2.26
N ASP A 305 8.45 -15.50 2.63
CA ASP A 305 7.76 -16.72 2.18
C ASP A 305 7.50 -16.73 0.67
N TYR A 306 7.27 -15.55 0.08
CA TYR A 306 7.15 -15.39 -1.37
C TYR A 306 8.49 -15.24 -2.09
N GLY A 307 9.61 -15.12 -1.39
CA GLY A 307 10.93 -14.90 -1.98
C GLY A 307 11.18 -13.47 -2.46
N MET A 308 10.34 -12.51 -2.05
CA MET A 308 10.49 -11.10 -2.44
C MET A 308 11.73 -10.46 -1.81
N LEU A 309 12.10 -10.86 -0.58
CA LEU A 309 13.32 -10.35 0.06
C LEU A 309 14.57 -10.78 -0.71
N ASP A 310 14.65 -12.06 -1.10
CA ASP A 310 15.79 -12.57 -1.88
C ASP A 310 15.86 -11.94 -3.29
N ARG A 311 14.70 -11.57 -3.86
CA ARG A 311 14.61 -11.02 -5.20
C ARG A 311 14.90 -9.53 -5.27
N TYR A 312 14.44 -8.77 -4.29
CA TYR A 312 14.43 -7.31 -4.34
C TYR A 312 15.35 -6.63 -3.35
N PHE A 313 15.77 -7.31 -2.28
CA PHE A 313 16.66 -6.74 -1.26
C PHE A 313 18.07 -7.38 -1.34
N LEU A 314 18.71 -7.23 -2.48
CA LEU A 314 19.96 -7.93 -2.83
C LEU A 314 21.14 -7.61 -1.90
N THR A 315 21.18 -6.42 -1.29
CA THR A 315 22.18 -6.07 -0.28
C THR A 315 22.12 -6.98 0.96
N LEU A 316 20.96 -7.60 1.22
CA LEU A 316 20.73 -8.50 2.35
C LEU A 316 21.03 -9.97 2.02
N LYS A 317 21.23 -10.33 0.75
CA LYS A 317 21.21 -11.70 0.22
C LYS A 317 22.03 -12.70 1.06
N ASP A 318 23.26 -12.36 1.45
CA ASP A 318 24.14 -13.25 2.21
C ASP A 318 23.76 -13.38 3.70
N THR A 319 22.85 -12.55 4.16
CA THR A 319 22.46 -12.46 5.57
C THR A 319 21.03 -12.96 5.80
N LEU A 320 20.12 -12.74 4.86
CA LEU A 320 18.68 -13.03 4.94
C LEU A 320 18.35 -14.46 5.39
N ASN A 321 19.12 -15.43 4.90
CA ASN A 321 18.84 -16.86 5.11
C ASN A 321 19.53 -17.43 6.35
N THR A 322 20.13 -16.59 7.21
CA THR A 322 20.68 -17.03 8.48
C THR A 322 19.61 -17.03 9.58
N THR A 323 19.62 -18.05 10.45
CA THR A 323 18.70 -18.11 11.60
C THR A 323 18.86 -16.90 12.51
N ALA A 324 20.07 -16.39 12.66
CA ALA A 324 20.34 -15.22 13.50
C ALA A 324 19.66 -13.95 12.94
N TYR A 325 19.71 -13.74 11.62
CA TYR A 325 19.05 -12.60 11.00
C TYR A 325 17.53 -12.73 11.07
N ASP A 326 16.98 -13.91 10.81
CA ASP A 326 15.54 -14.15 10.87
C ASP A 326 14.97 -13.91 12.28
N SER A 327 15.67 -14.38 13.31
CA SER A 327 15.32 -14.12 14.71
C SER A 327 15.37 -12.63 15.05
N TYR A 328 16.43 -11.95 14.58
CA TYR A 328 16.58 -10.51 14.75
C TYR A 328 15.44 -9.75 14.07
N ALA A 329 15.19 -9.98 12.79
CA ALA A 329 14.18 -9.24 12.03
C ALA A 329 12.77 -9.42 12.62
N LYS A 330 12.39 -10.64 12.99
CA LYS A 330 11.10 -10.93 13.63
C LYS A 330 10.94 -10.20 14.96
N ALA A 331 11.94 -10.26 15.83
CA ALA A 331 11.88 -9.62 17.15
C ALA A 331 11.89 -8.08 17.03
N ALA A 332 12.72 -7.53 16.12
CA ALA A 332 12.81 -6.11 15.88
C ALA A 332 11.50 -5.55 15.33
N TYR A 333 10.88 -6.20 14.34
CA TYR A 333 9.61 -5.75 13.80
C TYR A 333 8.44 -5.95 14.76
N ALA A 334 8.40 -7.03 15.55
CA ALA A 334 7.41 -7.20 16.60
C ALA A 334 7.47 -6.04 17.62
N TYR A 335 8.68 -5.56 17.94
CA TYR A 335 8.84 -4.38 18.77
C TYR A 335 8.33 -3.10 18.08
N LEU A 336 8.71 -2.88 16.82
CA LEU A 336 8.30 -1.69 16.06
C LEU A 336 6.79 -1.67 15.79
N ASP A 337 6.15 -2.83 15.63
CA ASP A 337 4.70 -2.93 15.45
C ASP A 337 3.92 -2.37 16.64
N GLY A 338 4.46 -2.49 17.85
CA GLY A 338 3.89 -1.90 19.08
C GLY A 338 4.14 -0.39 19.25
N GLN A 339 4.83 0.28 18.33
CA GLN A 339 5.10 1.71 18.42
C GLN A 339 4.04 2.54 17.70
N LYS A 340 3.67 3.71 18.29
CA LYS A 340 2.64 4.59 17.73
C LYS A 340 3.08 5.32 16.45
N ASN A 341 4.35 5.72 16.40
CA ASN A 341 4.90 6.48 15.27
C ASN A 341 5.74 5.54 14.40
N LYS A 342 5.17 5.07 13.31
CA LYS A 342 5.86 4.26 12.32
C LYS A 342 6.57 5.17 11.32
N ASP A 343 7.76 4.76 10.90
CA ASP A 343 8.60 5.56 10.01
C ASP A 343 9.38 4.65 9.07
N TYR A 344 9.32 4.94 7.77
CA TYR A 344 9.98 4.15 6.74
C TYR A 344 11.49 4.05 6.94
N ALA A 345 12.14 5.18 7.28
CA ALA A 345 13.58 5.19 7.48
C ALA A 345 13.99 4.36 8.71
N VAL A 346 13.21 4.40 9.80
CA VAL A 346 13.40 3.54 11.00
C VAL A 346 13.29 2.07 10.62
N SER A 347 12.26 1.71 9.87
CA SER A 347 12.00 0.32 9.49
C SER A 347 13.09 -0.22 8.55
N LEU A 348 13.48 0.55 7.54
CA LEU A 348 14.57 0.16 6.63
C LEU A 348 15.94 0.21 7.33
N ALA A 349 16.22 1.24 8.13
CA ALA A 349 17.47 1.27 8.92
C ALA A 349 17.59 0.04 9.83
N THR A 350 16.48 -0.40 10.42
CA THR A 350 16.43 -1.63 11.23
C THR A 350 16.69 -2.86 10.37
N LEU A 351 16.05 -2.96 9.18
CA LEU A 351 16.23 -4.08 8.26
C LEU A 351 17.70 -4.27 7.85
N PHE A 352 18.37 -3.18 7.49
CA PHE A 352 19.76 -3.19 7.01
C PHE A 352 20.82 -3.18 8.13
N LEU A 353 20.44 -2.89 9.39
CA LEU A 353 21.40 -2.69 10.49
C LEU A 353 22.41 -3.83 10.66
N PRO A 354 22.05 -5.13 10.63
CA PRO A 354 23.03 -6.21 10.78
C PRO A 354 24.09 -6.21 9.68
N VAL A 355 23.69 -5.94 8.44
CA VAL A 355 24.60 -5.90 7.27
C VAL A 355 25.53 -4.70 7.37
N ILE A 356 25.00 -3.53 7.71
CA ILE A 356 25.77 -2.31 7.91
C ILE A 356 26.76 -2.48 9.06
N ASN A 357 26.34 -3.01 10.21
CA ASN A 357 27.24 -3.23 11.35
C ASN A 357 28.39 -4.17 10.97
N LYS A 358 28.12 -5.22 10.19
CA LYS A 358 29.17 -6.13 9.68
C LYS A 358 30.13 -5.42 8.74
N ALA A 359 29.62 -4.57 7.83
CA ALA A 359 30.43 -3.85 6.86
C ALA A 359 31.22 -2.66 7.47
N MET A 360 30.75 -2.13 8.62
CA MET A 360 31.40 -1.07 9.37
C MET A 360 32.48 -1.55 10.35
N GLN A 361 32.65 -2.88 10.53
CA GLN A 361 33.68 -3.42 11.40
C GLN A 361 35.08 -2.84 11.03
N ARG A 362 35.78 -2.29 12.03
CA ARG A 362 37.10 -1.67 11.89
C ARG A 362 37.12 -0.35 11.10
N LYS A 363 35.97 0.28 10.80
CA LYS A 363 35.87 1.58 10.18
C LYS A 363 35.52 2.65 11.22
N THR A 364 35.88 3.91 10.94
CA THR A 364 35.44 5.05 11.75
C THR A 364 33.93 5.25 11.57
N ALA A 365 33.20 5.43 12.65
CA ALA A 365 31.78 5.67 12.62
C ALA A 365 31.48 7.18 12.45
N ASP A 366 31.50 7.64 11.22
CA ASP A 366 31.07 8.96 10.80
C ASP A 366 30.06 8.85 9.63
N LEU A 367 29.34 9.96 9.37
CA LEU A 367 28.25 9.99 8.38
C LEU A 367 28.73 9.60 6.98
N GLU A 368 29.88 10.12 6.56
CA GLU A 368 30.42 9.86 5.23
C GLU A 368 30.86 8.39 5.07
N THR A 369 31.40 7.80 6.12
CA THR A 369 31.75 6.36 6.13
C THR A 369 30.52 5.47 6.05
N PHE A 370 29.43 5.77 6.76
CA PHE A 370 28.16 5.04 6.62
C PHE A 370 27.60 5.14 5.20
N LYS A 371 27.53 6.36 4.66
CA LYS A 371 27.08 6.64 3.29
C LYS A 371 27.90 5.85 2.26
N ASN A 372 29.23 5.97 2.30
CA ASN A 372 30.11 5.27 1.37
C ASN A 372 30.02 3.74 1.50
N THR A 373 29.87 3.24 2.73
CA THR A 373 29.71 1.80 2.97
C THR A 373 28.41 1.29 2.37
N TYR A 374 27.28 1.95 2.62
CA TYR A 374 26.01 1.54 2.05
C TYR A 374 25.99 1.65 0.52
N ASN A 375 26.45 2.78 -0.03
CA ASN A 375 26.49 2.98 -1.49
C ASN A 375 27.36 1.91 -2.20
N THR A 376 28.45 1.49 -1.55
CA THR A 376 29.28 0.38 -2.07
C THR A 376 28.50 -0.93 -2.06
N LEU A 377 27.84 -1.29 -0.95
CA LEU A 377 27.03 -2.49 -0.86
C LEU A 377 25.85 -2.47 -1.87
N GLU A 378 25.17 -1.34 -2.00
CA GLU A 378 24.08 -1.15 -2.95
C GLU A 378 24.55 -1.35 -4.39
N LYS A 379 25.69 -0.74 -4.74
CA LYS A 379 26.32 -0.86 -6.07
C LYS A 379 26.76 -2.29 -6.37
N ASP A 380 27.50 -2.91 -5.45
CA ASP A 380 28.06 -4.25 -5.64
C ASP A 380 26.98 -5.32 -5.74
N SER A 381 25.88 -5.15 -4.99
CA SER A 381 24.71 -6.03 -5.04
C SER A 381 23.75 -5.71 -6.17
N LYS A 382 23.88 -4.55 -6.84
CA LYS A 382 22.91 -4.00 -7.81
C LYS A 382 21.52 -3.79 -7.20
N GLN A 383 21.45 -3.44 -5.90
CA GLN A 383 20.19 -3.24 -5.17
C GLN A 383 19.28 -2.25 -5.86
N ALA A 384 19.81 -1.10 -6.32
CA ALA A 384 19.02 -0.04 -6.94
C ALA A 384 18.39 -0.44 -8.30
N ASP A 385 18.87 -1.51 -8.94
CA ASP A 385 18.27 -2.04 -10.17
C ASP A 385 16.94 -2.76 -9.90
N TYR A 386 16.70 -3.18 -8.64
CA TYR A 386 15.55 -4.00 -8.24
C TYR A 386 14.66 -3.36 -7.19
N PHE A 387 15.20 -2.54 -6.31
CA PHE A 387 14.44 -1.84 -5.28
C PHE A 387 15.08 -0.48 -5.00
N LEU A 388 14.40 0.58 -5.41
CA LEU A 388 14.88 1.95 -5.28
C LEU A 388 14.51 2.52 -3.91
N ILE A 389 15.53 2.91 -3.12
CA ILE A 389 15.34 3.73 -1.93
C ILE A 389 15.67 5.18 -2.31
N GLU A 390 14.76 6.10 -2.05
CA GLU A 390 14.95 7.52 -2.36
C GLU A 390 16.09 8.15 -1.53
N ASP A 391 16.80 9.12 -2.11
CA ASP A 391 17.98 9.73 -1.51
C ASP A 391 17.67 10.40 -0.17
N ALA A 392 16.51 11.04 -0.01
CA ALA A 392 16.09 11.62 1.25
C ALA A 392 15.97 10.56 2.36
N MET A 393 15.37 9.42 2.04
CA MET A 393 15.23 8.31 2.96
C MET A 393 16.58 7.65 3.28
N LYS A 394 17.46 7.50 2.30
CA LYS A 394 18.85 7.06 2.54
C LYS A 394 19.58 7.99 3.50
N ALA A 395 19.41 9.31 3.34
CA ALA A 395 20.04 10.28 4.23
C ALA A 395 19.60 10.09 5.69
N ASP A 396 18.30 9.90 5.92
CA ASP A 396 17.78 9.59 7.25
C ASP A 396 18.35 8.27 7.78
N MET A 397 18.38 7.22 6.98
CA MET A 397 18.96 5.92 7.38
C MET A 397 20.43 6.05 7.80
N PHE A 398 21.24 6.82 7.06
CA PHE A 398 22.66 7.06 7.39
C PHE A 398 22.81 7.77 8.73
N GLN A 399 22.00 8.80 8.98
CA GLN A 399 21.99 9.53 10.24
C GLN A 399 21.51 8.64 11.40
N LEU A 400 20.49 7.80 11.19
CA LEU A 400 20.02 6.84 12.19
C LEU A 400 21.12 5.86 12.59
N TRP A 401 21.88 5.29 11.63
CA TRP A 401 22.99 4.38 11.93
C TRP A 401 24.14 5.09 12.65
N LEU A 402 24.45 6.33 12.26
CA LEU A 402 25.45 7.13 12.97
C LEU A 402 25.05 7.34 14.43
N LEU A 403 23.82 7.79 14.68
CA LEU A 403 23.32 8.02 16.04
C LEU A 403 23.30 6.73 16.86
N VAL A 404 22.86 5.61 16.29
CA VAL A 404 22.91 4.28 16.96
C VAL A 404 24.35 3.91 17.32
N SER A 405 25.31 4.17 16.42
CA SER A 405 26.73 3.93 16.70
C SER A 405 27.25 4.82 17.83
N GLN A 406 26.91 6.11 17.81
CA GLN A 406 27.27 7.07 18.87
C GLN A 406 26.64 6.70 20.22
N MET A 407 25.39 6.21 20.22
CA MET A 407 24.74 5.72 21.42
C MET A 407 25.46 4.51 22.03
N CYS A 408 26.13 3.72 21.22
CA CYS A 408 26.91 2.55 21.64
C CYS A 408 28.37 2.91 22.03
N ASP A 409 28.82 4.13 21.78
CA ASP A 409 30.20 4.54 22.07
C ASP A 409 30.34 4.95 23.55
N LYS A 410 31.17 4.21 24.28
CA LYS A 410 31.45 4.48 25.70
C LYS A 410 32.01 5.89 25.93
N ALA A 411 32.87 6.41 25.03
CA ALA A 411 33.43 7.75 25.15
C ALA A 411 32.38 8.86 24.98
N ILE A 412 31.24 8.55 24.39
CA ILE A 412 30.09 9.46 24.30
C ILE A 412 29.17 9.27 25.51
N ILE A 413 28.91 8.03 25.91
CA ILE A 413 28.06 7.70 27.08
C ILE A 413 28.62 8.33 28.36
N ASP A 414 29.94 8.27 28.56
CA ASP A 414 30.61 8.76 29.76
C ASP A 414 30.83 10.29 29.76
N ASP A 415 30.57 10.98 28.64
CA ASP A 415 30.74 12.45 28.48
C ASP A 415 29.34 13.11 28.38
N ALA A 416 28.97 13.85 29.42
CA ALA A 416 27.68 14.53 29.51
C ALA A 416 27.43 15.53 28.37
N THR A 417 28.45 16.21 27.87
CA THR A 417 28.33 17.19 26.78
C THR A 417 28.06 16.48 25.44
N LYS A 418 28.84 15.45 25.15
CA LYS A 418 28.65 14.64 23.93
C LYS A 418 27.30 13.93 23.96
N LYS A 419 26.94 13.38 25.10
CA LYS A 419 25.62 12.72 25.30
C LYS A 419 24.48 13.71 25.06
N ALA A 420 24.57 14.93 25.57
CA ALA A 420 23.58 15.98 25.34
C ALA A 420 23.50 16.37 23.85
N ALA A 421 24.61 16.40 23.14
CA ALA A 421 24.67 16.71 21.72
C ALA A 421 23.95 15.63 20.89
N VAL A 422 24.14 14.33 21.22
CA VAL A 422 23.40 13.22 20.56
C VAL A 422 21.92 13.32 20.84
N LYS A 423 21.50 13.64 22.07
CA LYS A 423 20.07 13.81 22.42
C LYS A 423 19.41 15.02 21.73
N ALA A 424 20.18 16.02 21.36
CA ALA A 424 19.68 17.21 20.68
C ALA A 424 19.46 17.01 19.16
N ASP A 425 19.92 15.90 18.59
CA ASP A 425 19.68 15.60 17.18
C ASP A 425 18.18 15.35 16.91
N SER A 426 17.66 15.92 15.84
CA SER A 426 16.25 15.81 15.45
C SER A 426 15.79 14.35 15.21
N LEU A 427 16.70 13.47 14.82
CA LEU A 427 16.43 12.04 14.59
C LEU A 427 16.74 11.15 15.81
N PHE A 428 17.13 11.76 16.97
CA PHE A 428 17.47 10.97 18.16
C PHE A 428 16.38 10.00 18.58
N ALA A 429 15.11 10.44 18.65
CA ALA A 429 14.00 9.58 19.04
C ALA A 429 13.82 8.40 18.08
N LYS A 430 13.97 8.63 16.77
CA LYS A 430 13.92 7.60 15.74
C LYS A 430 15.10 6.62 15.84
N ALA A 431 16.31 7.13 16.09
CA ALA A 431 17.51 6.31 16.29
C ALA A 431 17.40 5.45 17.57
N LEU A 432 16.78 5.99 18.62
CA LEU A 432 16.50 5.22 19.84
C LEU A 432 15.56 4.04 19.56
N LEU A 433 14.54 4.21 18.68
CA LEU A 433 13.68 3.10 18.24
C LEU A 433 14.48 2.01 17.51
N VAL A 434 15.41 2.37 16.62
CA VAL A 434 16.29 1.40 15.94
C VAL A 434 17.14 0.64 16.96
N LEU A 435 17.71 1.33 17.96
CA LEU A 435 18.50 0.70 19.01
C LEU A 435 17.63 -0.21 19.90
N GLN A 436 16.42 0.19 20.25
CA GLN A 436 15.46 -0.60 21.03
C GLN A 436 15.01 -1.85 20.26
N ALA A 437 14.79 -1.72 18.95
CA ALA A 437 14.49 -2.87 18.07
C ALA A 437 15.67 -3.88 18.06
N LYS A 438 16.90 -3.38 17.94
CA LYS A 438 18.12 -4.21 18.05
C LYS A 438 18.20 -4.90 19.42
N ALA A 439 17.85 -4.21 20.50
CA ALA A 439 17.92 -4.69 21.87
C ALA A 439 17.01 -5.92 22.14
N GLN A 440 16.04 -6.19 21.27
CA GLN A 440 15.17 -7.37 21.43
C GLN A 440 15.92 -8.70 21.30
N THR A 441 17.08 -8.70 20.65
CA THR A 441 17.91 -9.91 20.48
C THR A 441 19.38 -9.70 20.89
N ASP A 442 19.72 -8.48 21.34
CA ASP A 442 21.09 -8.10 21.75
C ASP A 442 21.09 -7.59 23.19
N PRO A 443 21.51 -8.41 24.18
CA PRO A 443 21.53 -8.03 25.59
C PRO A 443 22.46 -6.84 25.89
N GLU A 444 23.52 -6.62 25.13
CA GLU A 444 24.39 -5.45 25.33
C GLU A 444 23.69 -4.18 24.83
N ALA A 445 22.99 -4.25 23.68
CA ALA A 445 22.16 -3.13 23.25
C ALA A 445 21.06 -2.81 24.26
N ALA A 446 20.47 -3.81 24.93
CA ALA A 446 19.46 -3.59 25.96
C ALA A 446 19.99 -2.79 27.15
N LYS A 447 21.22 -3.06 27.64
CA LYS A 447 21.89 -2.27 28.69
C LYS A 447 22.14 -0.83 28.24
N ILE A 448 22.50 -0.64 26.97
CA ILE A 448 22.77 0.67 26.41
C ILE A 448 21.50 1.50 26.31
N VAL A 449 20.36 0.91 25.88
CA VAL A 449 19.05 1.59 25.83
C VAL A 449 18.72 2.26 27.17
N ASP A 450 18.95 1.59 28.30
CA ASP A 450 18.64 2.15 29.63
C ASP A 450 19.48 3.38 29.98
N LEU A 451 20.66 3.53 29.39
CA LEU A 451 21.50 4.71 29.58
C LEU A 451 21.01 5.95 28.83
N TRP A 452 20.11 5.78 27.85
CA TRP A 452 19.60 6.85 26.98
C TRP A 452 18.15 7.26 27.30
N LYS A 453 17.43 6.49 28.08
CA LYS A 453 16.13 6.87 28.65
C LYS A 453 16.32 8.00 29.67
#